data_4f579a8817e9e35c6751117ee6abbbbc
#
_entry.id   4f579a8817e9e35c6751117ee6abbbbc
#
_cell.length_a   1.000
_cell.length_b   1.000
_cell.length_c   1.000
_cell.angle_alpha   90.00
_cell.angle_beta   90.00
_cell.angle_gamma   90.00
#
_symmetry.space_group_name_H-M   'P 1'
#
loop_
_entity.id
_entity.type
_entity.pdbx_description
1 polymer ?
#
loop_
_entity_poly.entity_id
_entity_poly.type
_entity_poly.pdbx_seq_one_letter_code
_entity_poly.pdbx_strand_id
1 'polypeptide(L)'
;MKKQIINYILSILFLIIFIFVITYSYLNTNFSQKGNIDYKKKYYDIVYNNVTIDYDTTMKVKLDSENDTIKVRVNDLNEFKKANSFSVDLTNIGSINAKIKNIRILNIQSNVELKDVNIDISTAKDDIINGGETIKLIICIKYNGKKIIENPYYFFDIKYDFDEVVL
;
A
#
# COMPACT_ATOMS: atom_id res chain seq x y z
N MET A 1 -0.97 78.14 23.20
CA MET A 1 0.17 77.31 22.68
C MET A 1 0.24 75.91 23.29
N LYS A 2 0.29 75.67 24.62
CA LYS A 2 0.45 74.28 25.16
C LYS A 2 -0.64 73.32 24.75
N LYS A 3 -1.94 73.71 24.73
CA LYS A 3 -3.05 72.82 24.31
C LYS A 3 -2.97 72.39 22.84
N GLN A 4 -2.49 73.24 21.96
CA GLN A 4 -2.34 72.89 20.54
C GLN A 4 -1.25 71.87 20.30
N ILE A 5 -0.11 72.03 21.02
CA ILE A 5 1.03 71.10 20.94
C ILE A 5 0.60 69.68 21.45
N ILE A 6 -0.18 69.63 22.54
CA ILE A 6 -0.69 68.37 23.07
C ILE A 6 -1.60 67.66 22.06
N ASN A 7 -2.50 68.41 21.37
CA ASN A 7 -3.38 67.84 20.35
C ASN A 7 -2.61 67.30 19.14
N TYR A 8 -1.54 67.98 18.71
CA TYR A 8 -0.67 67.49 17.65
C TYR A 8 0.02 66.19 18.04
N ILE A 9 0.59 66.13 19.25
CA ILE A 9 1.25 64.92 19.75
C ILE A 9 0.25 63.76 19.81
N LEU A 10 -0.97 63.98 20.29
CA LEU A 10 -2.02 63.00 20.39
C LEU A 10 -2.45 62.49 19.01
N SER A 11 -2.57 63.37 18.02
CA SER A 11 -2.89 63.02 16.64
C SER A 11 -1.82 62.13 15.98
N ILE A 12 -0.54 62.47 16.21
CA ILE A 12 0.57 61.70 15.70
C ILE A 12 0.61 60.32 16.36
N LEU A 13 0.39 60.23 17.66
CA LEU A 13 0.35 58.96 18.38
C LEU A 13 -0.79 58.05 17.86
N PHE A 14 -1.97 58.65 17.62
CA PHE A 14 -3.12 57.93 17.07
C PHE A 14 -2.83 57.40 15.67
N LEU A 15 -2.16 58.18 14.82
CA LEU A 15 -1.76 57.77 13.49
C LEU A 15 -0.76 56.58 13.52
N ILE A 16 0.19 56.60 14.41
CA ILE A 16 1.16 55.51 14.60
C ILE A 16 0.43 54.24 15.02
N ILE A 17 -0.48 54.31 15.99
CA ILE A 17 -1.24 53.14 16.46
C ILE A 17 -2.10 52.58 15.31
N PHE A 18 -2.71 53.41 14.50
CA PHE A 18 -3.55 53.02 13.38
C PHE A 18 -2.72 52.27 12.30
N ILE A 19 -1.51 52.75 12.01
CA ILE A 19 -0.59 52.08 11.09
C ILE A 19 -0.19 50.69 11.65
N PHE A 20 0.09 50.59 12.95
CA PHE A 20 0.42 49.30 13.59
C PHE A 20 -0.74 48.31 13.50
N VAL A 21 -1.98 48.74 13.72
CA VAL A 21 -3.17 47.88 13.64
C VAL A 21 -3.36 47.34 12.22
N ILE A 22 -3.22 48.20 11.21
CA ILE A 22 -3.35 47.80 9.80
C ILE A 22 -2.26 46.83 9.41
N THR A 23 -1.01 47.12 9.79
CA THR A 23 0.14 46.26 9.47
C THR A 23 0.00 44.91 10.15
N TYR A 24 -0.40 44.86 11.41
CA TYR A 24 -0.67 43.62 12.15
C TYR A 24 -1.79 42.81 11.51
N SER A 25 -2.90 43.45 11.14
CA SER A 25 -4.03 42.80 10.48
C SER A 25 -3.61 42.21 9.12
N TYR A 26 -2.83 42.95 8.33
CA TYR A 26 -2.32 42.49 7.03
C TYR A 26 -1.36 41.31 7.18
N LEU A 27 -0.43 41.36 8.12
CA LEU A 27 0.49 40.25 8.42
C LEU A 27 -0.27 39.01 8.89
N ASN A 28 -1.22 39.18 9.82
CA ASN A 28 -1.99 38.06 10.37
C ASN A 28 -2.84 37.39 9.28
N THR A 29 -3.45 38.16 8.37
CA THR A 29 -4.24 37.61 7.27
C THR A 29 -3.35 36.84 6.27
N ASN A 30 -2.16 37.37 5.96
CA ASN A 30 -1.22 36.67 5.08
C ASN A 30 -0.63 35.41 5.70
N PHE A 31 -0.38 35.40 7.02
CA PHE A 31 0.06 34.20 7.74
C PHE A 31 -1.04 33.14 7.78
N SER A 32 -2.29 33.52 7.99
CA SER A 32 -3.42 32.58 7.99
C SER A 32 -3.68 31.98 6.61
N GLN A 33 -3.46 32.73 5.53
CA GLN A 33 -3.62 32.21 4.17
C GLN A 33 -2.45 31.30 3.71
N LYS A 34 -1.27 31.47 4.26
CA LYS A 34 -0.11 30.61 3.97
C LYS A 34 -0.02 29.37 4.88
N GLY A 35 -0.84 29.28 5.92
CA GLY A 35 -0.83 28.21 6.91
C GLY A 35 -1.59 26.93 6.51
N ASN A 36 -2.36 26.94 5.44
CA ASN A 36 -2.89 25.69 4.86
C ASN A 36 -1.91 25.12 3.84
N ILE A 37 -0.74 24.72 4.29
CA ILE A 37 0.03 23.72 3.56
C ILE A 37 -0.75 22.41 3.80
N ASP A 38 -1.54 22.02 2.82
CA ASP A 38 -2.07 20.68 2.71
C ASP A 38 -0.87 19.74 2.58
N TYR A 39 -0.32 19.30 3.69
CA TYR A 39 0.60 18.17 3.69
C TYR A 39 -0.24 16.96 3.31
N LYS A 40 -0.41 16.74 2.00
CA LYS A 40 -0.80 15.42 1.53
C LYS A 40 0.25 14.48 2.08
N LYS A 41 -0.11 13.77 3.13
CA LYS A 41 0.76 12.80 3.76
C LYS A 41 1.14 11.84 2.64
N LYS A 42 2.41 11.87 2.24
CA LYS A 42 2.92 10.91 1.27
C LYS A 42 2.79 9.54 1.92
N TYR A 43 2.21 8.60 1.24
CA TYR A 43 2.05 7.22 1.71
C TYR A 43 2.09 6.27 0.52
N TYR A 44 2.46 5.04 0.76
CA TYR A 44 2.18 3.95 -0.15
C TYR A 44 0.90 3.24 0.31
N ASP A 45 0.17 2.69 -0.65
CA ASP A 45 -1.04 1.92 -0.38
C ASP A 45 -1.18 0.85 -1.46
N ILE A 46 -1.00 -0.39 -1.07
CA ILE A 46 -0.99 -1.52 -2.00
C ILE A 46 -2.35 -2.19 -2.00
N VAL A 47 -2.98 -2.21 -3.15
CA VAL A 47 -4.27 -2.86 -3.37
C VAL A 47 -4.09 -4.08 -4.25
N TYR A 48 -4.70 -5.19 -3.86
CA TYR A 48 -4.75 -6.44 -4.62
C TYR A 48 -6.00 -6.47 -5.47
N ASN A 49 -5.83 -6.68 -6.78
CA ASN A 49 -6.93 -6.68 -7.75
C ASN A 49 -6.80 -7.85 -8.74
N ASN A 50 -7.85 -8.06 -9.54
CA ASN A 50 -7.86 -8.86 -10.75
C ASN A 50 -7.19 -10.24 -10.64
N VAL A 51 -7.80 -11.14 -9.88
CA VAL A 51 -7.36 -12.55 -9.85
C VAL A 51 -7.71 -13.21 -11.16
N THR A 52 -6.72 -13.77 -11.84
CA THR A 52 -6.91 -14.59 -13.06
C THR A 52 -6.28 -15.96 -12.81
N ILE A 53 -7.05 -17.02 -13.04
CA ILE A 53 -6.59 -18.41 -12.94
C ILE A 53 -6.42 -18.94 -14.36
N ASP A 54 -5.25 -19.47 -14.71
CA ASP A 54 -4.88 -19.81 -16.09
C ASP A 54 -5.62 -21.05 -16.63
N TYR A 55 -6.09 -21.92 -15.76
CA TYR A 55 -6.86 -23.11 -16.14
C TYR A 55 -8.08 -23.28 -15.22
N ASP A 56 -9.12 -23.93 -15.76
CA ASP A 56 -10.29 -24.32 -14.98
C ASP A 56 -9.90 -25.47 -14.04
N THR A 57 -9.40 -25.09 -12.87
CA THR A 57 -8.87 -26.00 -11.86
C THR A 57 -9.72 -25.97 -10.61
N THR A 58 -9.52 -26.94 -9.75
CA THR A 58 -10.12 -26.99 -8.39
C THR A 58 -9.50 -25.95 -7.45
N MET A 59 -8.74 -24.98 -7.98
CA MET A 59 -8.12 -23.90 -7.22
C MET A 59 -9.11 -22.74 -7.00
N LYS A 60 -9.12 -22.23 -5.76
CA LYS A 60 -9.84 -21.01 -5.39
C LYS A 60 -8.86 -20.01 -4.80
N VAL A 61 -8.87 -18.81 -5.32
CA VAL A 61 -8.05 -17.69 -4.85
C VAL A 61 -8.97 -16.60 -4.33
N LYS A 62 -8.75 -16.14 -3.11
CA LYS A 62 -9.49 -15.05 -2.48
C LYS A 62 -8.52 -14.00 -1.96
N LEU A 63 -8.76 -12.75 -2.31
CA LEU A 63 -8.05 -11.60 -1.77
C LEU A 63 -8.66 -11.20 -0.43
N ASP A 64 -7.82 -10.97 0.57
CA ASP A 64 -8.18 -10.46 1.87
C ASP A 64 -7.45 -9.14 2.08
N SER A 65 -8.12 -8.04 1.69
CA SER A 65 -7.56 -6.68 1.74
C SER A 65 -7.38 -6.14 3.16
N GLU A 66 -8.09 -6.68 4.15
CA GLU A 66 -7.93 -6.26 5.55
C GLU A 66 -6.61 -6.75 6.16
N ASN A 67 -6.11 -7.90 5.68
CA ASN A 67 -4.91 -8.56 6.21
C ASN A 67 -3.73 -8.58 5.22
N ASP A 68 -3.85 -7.94 4.06
CA ASP A 68 -2.85 -7.95 2.98
C ASP A 68 -2.44 -9.38 2.58
N THR A 69 -3.43 -10.27 2.46
CA THR A 69 -3.19 -11.69 2.19
C THR A 69 -3.93 -12.20 0.97
N ILE A 70 -3.28 -13.10 0.24
CA ILE A 70 -3.86 -13.87 -0.86
C ILE A 70 -4.11 -15.28 -0.32
N LYS A 71 -5.38 -15.64 -0.13
CA LYS A 71 -5.77 -16.98 0.35
C LYS A 71 -5.93 -17.93 -0.83
N VAL A 72 -5.16 -19.00 -0.85
CA VAL A 72 -5.13 -20.01 -1.91
C VAL A 72 -5.64 -21.33 -1.37
N ARG A 73 -6.59 -21.92 -2.06
CA ARG A 73 -7.19 -23.21 -1.71
C ARG A 73 -7.17 -24.11 -2.93
N VAL A 74 -6.35 -25.13 -2.89
CA VAL A 74 -6.21 -26.12 -3.96
C VAL A 74 -6.84 -27.43 -3.45
N ASN A 75 -7.86 -27.90 -4.15
CA ASN A 75 -8.43 -29.21 -3.97
C ASN A 75 -7.96 -30.08 -5.15
N ASP A 76 -7.82 -31.38 -4.94
CA ASP A 76 -7.33 -32.33 -5.93
C ASP A 76 -5.99 -31.94 -6.60
N LEU A 77 -4.94 -31.94 -5.77
CA LEU A 77 -3.57 -31.66 -6.19
C LEU A 77 -3.05 -32.56 -7.32
N ASN A 78 -3.73 -33.68 -7.64
CA ASN A 78 -3.31 -34.53 -8.76
C ASN A 78 -3.35 -33.80 -10.09
N GLU A 79 -4.25 -32.85 -10.27
CA GLU A 79 -4.34 -31.98 -11.44
C GLU A 79 -3.12 -31.05 -11.58
N PHE A 80 -2.40 -30.79 -10.47
CA PHE A 80 -1.25 -29.89 -10.37
C PHE A 80 0.10 -30.56 -10.69
N LYS A 81 0.11 -31.78 -11.19
CA LYS A 81 1.33 -32.44 -11.68
C LYS A 81 1.95 -31.70 -12.87
N LYS A 82 1.12 -31.04 -13.67
CA LYS A 82 1.57 -29.99 -14.59
C LYS A 82 1.44 -28.67 -13.79
N ALA A 83 2.47 -27.85 -13.77
CA ALA A 83 2.39 -26.58 -13.07
C ALA A 83 1.16 -25.78 -13.50
N ASN A 84 0.37 -25.35 -12.54
CA ASN A 84 -0.78 -24.47 -12.74
C ASN A 84 -0.46 -23.12 -12.11
N SER A 85 -0.96 -22.06 -12.71
CA SER A 85 -0.68 -20.70 -12.27
C SER A 85 -1.94 -19.88 -12.10
N PHE A 86 -1.82 -18.88 -11.27
CA PHE A 86 -2.77 -17.78 -11.19
C PHE A 86 -1.99 -16.46 -11.10
N SER A 87 -2.63 -15.38 -11.49
CA SER A 87 -2.06 -14.07 -11.35
C SER A 87 -2.95 -13.13 -10.53
N VAL A 88 -2.30 -12.18 -9.87
CA VAL A 88 -2.93 -11.12 -9.09
C VAL A 88 -2.23 -9.80 -9.43
N ASP A 89 -3.01 -8.75 -9.64
CA ASP A 89 -2.46 -7.42 -9.84
C ASP A 89 -2.22 -6.75 -8.48
N LEU A 90 -1.01 -6.25 -8.24
CA LEU A 90 -0.64 -5.38 -7.12
C LEU A 90 -0.54 -3.95 -7.63
N THR A 91 -1.40 -3.08 -7.15
CA THR A 91 -1.40 -1.65 -7.51
C THR A 91 -1.01 -0.80 -6.31
N ASN A 92 0.02 0.01 -6.45
CA ASN A 92 0.33 1.04 -5.47
C ASN A 92 -0.50 2.30 -5.76
N ILE A 93 -1.62 2.48 -5.09
CA ILE A 93 -2.48 3.67 -5.23
C ILE A 93 -1.97 4.88 -4.43
N GLY A 94 -0.89 4.69 -3.68
CA GLY A 94 -0.22 5.75 -2.94
C GLY A 94 0.63 6.67 -3.83
N SER A 95 1.23 7.68 -3.22
CA SER A 95 2.03 8.71 -3.89
C SER A 95 3.54 8.50 -3.77
N ILE A 96 3.98 7.52 -3.00
CA ILE A 96 5.39 7.16 -2.83
C ILE A 96 5.61 5.71 -3.22
N ASN A 97 6.87 5.37 -3.49
CA ASN A 97 7.24 4.02 -3.87
C ASN A 97 7.18 3.07 -2.68
N ALA A 98 6.68 1.87 -2.91
CA ALA A 98 6.70 0.76 -1.96
C ALA A 98 7.74 -0.26 -2.39
N LYS A 99 8.46 -0.84 -1.44
CA LYS A 99 9.40 -1.92 -1.67
C LYS A 99 8.91 -3.19 -0.99
N ILE A 100 8.97 -4.31 -1.70
CA ILE A 100 8.65 -5.61 -1.12
C ILE A 100 9.75 -5.98 -0.10
N LYS A 101 9.40 -5.93 1.17
CA LYS A 101 10.31 -6.28 2.27
C LYS A 101 10.42 -7.78 2.46
N ASN A 102 9.29 -8.46 2.42
CA ASN A 102 9.22 -9.89 2.68
C ASN A 102 8.01 -10.54 2.01
N ILE A 103 8.16 -11.81 1.66
CA ILE A 103 7.09 -12.64 1.11
C ILE A 103 7.03 -13.87 1.99
N ARG A 104 5.86 -14.14 2.58
CA ARG A 104 5.66 -15.24 3.51
C ARG A 104 4.50 -16.12 3.09
N ILE A 105 4.72 -17.44 3.18
CA ILE A 105 3.66 -18.43 3.04
C ILE A 105 3.24 -18.82 4.46
N LEU A 106 1.98 -18.67 4.76
CA LEU A 106 1.40 -18.82 6.10
C LEU A 106 0.20 -19.78 6.08
N ASN A 107 -0.24 -20.19 7.26
CA ASN A 107 -1.48 -20.93 7.47
C ASN A 107 -1.62 -22.19 6.60
N ILE A 108 -0.51 -22.91 6.41
CA ILE A 108 -0.48 -24.10 5.58
C ILE A 108 -1.32 -25.21 6.22
N GLN A 109 -2.28 -25.73 5.45
CA GLN A 109 -3.08 -26.89 5.79
C GLN A 109 -3.06 -27.85 4.61
N SER A 110 -2.63 -29.08 4.82
CA SER A 110 -2.53 -30.08 3.75
C SER A 110 -2.62 -31.51 4.31
N ASN A 111 -3.02 -32.45 3.44
CA ASN A 111 -2.90 -33.89 3.69
C ASN A 111 -1.77 -34.53 2.88
N VAL A 112 -0.93 -33.71 2.22
CA VAL A 112 0.26 -34.12 1.48
C VAL A 112 1.53 -33.63 2.16
N GLU A 113 2.68 -34.25 1.84
CA GLU A 113 3.96 -33.79 2.35
C GLU A 113 4.36 -32.45 1.72
N LEU A 114 4.79 -31.48 2.54
CA LEU A 114 5.13 -30.12 2.08
C LEU A 114 6.21 -30.11 1.00
N LYS A 115 7.17 -31.02 1.07
CA LYS A 115 8.25 -31.16 0.07
C LYS A 115 7.77 -31.55 -1.33
N ASP A 116 6.55 -32.10 -1.43
CA ASP A 116 5.98 -32.54 -2.69
C ASP A 116 5.24 -31.40 -3.43
N VAL A 117 5.07 -30.24 -2.77
CA VAL A 117 4.47 -29.05 -3.37
C VAL A 117 5.51 -27.99 -3.58
N ASN A 118 5.68 -27.53 -4.83
CA ASN A 118 6.53 -26.40 -5.17
C ASN A 118 5.68 -25.19 -5.49
N ILE A 119 6.02 -24.03 -4.90
CA ILE A 119 5.36 -22.75 -5.12
C ILE A 119 6.42 -21.76 -5.59
N ASP A 120 6.31 -21.32 -6.83
CA ASP A 120 7.17 -20.31 -7.43
C ASP A 120 6.40 -19.00 -7.56
N ILE A 121 7.00 -17.89 -7.10
CA ILE A 121 6.39 -16.55 -7.12
C ILE A 121 7.27 -15.65 -7.99
N SER A 122 6.67 -14.93 -8.94
CA SER A 122 7.38 -14.12 -9.95
C SER A 122 8.07 -12.87 -9.40
N THR A 123 7.63 -12.36 -8.24
CA THR A 123 8.24 -11.19 -7.60
C THR A 123 9.30 -11.60 -6.58
N ALA A 124 10.30 -10.76 -6.41
CA ALA A 124 11.37 -10.98 -5.45
C ALA A 124 11.28 -10.00 -4.26
N LYS A 125 11.94 -10.38 -3.18
CA LYS A 125 12.26 -9.41 -2.13
C LYS A 125 13.07 -8.26 -2.75
N ASP A 126 12.82 -7.05 -2.29
CA ASP A 126 13.44 -5.79 -2.73
C ASP A 126 12.90 -5.21 -4.06
N ASP A 127 11.95 -5.87 -4.75
CA ASP A 127 11.24 -5.28 -5.87
C ASP A 127 10.48 -4.01 -5.44
N ILE A 128 10.52 -2.99 -6.31
CA ILE A 128 9.90 -1.68 -6.04
C ILE A 128 8.66 -1.53 -6.91
N ILE A 129 7.57 -1.05 -6.30
CA ILE A 129 6.33 -0.69 -6.96
C ILE A 129 6.18 0.83 -6.83
N ASN A 130 6.34 1.55 -7.94
CA ASN A 130 6.25 3.01 -7.93
C ASN A 130 4.83 3.49 -7.60
N GLY A 131 4.71 4.71 -7.09
CA GLY A 131 3.39 5.33 -6.88
C GLY A 131 2.59 5.39 -8.17
N GLY A 132 1.36 4.85 -8.15
CA GLY A 132 0.49 4.71 -9.32
C GLY A 132 0.79 3.50 -10.22
N GLU A 133 1.81 2.70 -9.93
CA GLU A 133 2.18 1.53 -10.74
C GLU A 133 1.36 0.29 -10.36
N THR A 134 1.11 -0.55 -11.36
CA THR A 134 0.54 -1.90 -11.19
C THR A 134 1.53 -2.92 -11.69
N ILE A 135 1.88 -3.88 -10.86
CA ILE A 135 2.66 -5.05 -11.24
C ILE A 135 1.80 -6.31 -11.18
N LYS A 136 2.09 -7.27 -12.03
CA LYS A 136 1.40 -8.55 -12.06
C LYS A 136 2.22 -9.60 -11.31
N LEU A 137 1.66 -10.12 -10.23
CA LEU A 137 2.17 -11.32 -9.56
C LEU A 137 1.73 -12.54 -10.34
N ILE A 138 2.66 -13.45 -10.61
CA ILE A 138 2.35 -14.78 -11.14
C ILE A 138 2.81 -15.80 -10.10
N ILE A 139 1.90 -16.64 -9.68
CA ILE A 139 2.15 -17.70 -8.70
C ILE A 139 1.92 -19.04 -9.39
N CYS A 140 2.97 -19.85 -9.48
CA CYS A 140 2.93 -21.18 -10.07
C CYS A 140 2.96 -22.24 -8.95
N ILE A 141 2.05 -23.19 -9.02
CA ILE A 141 1.95 -24.30 -8.05
C ILE A 141 2.14 -25.60 -8.83
N LYS A 142 3.05 -26.44 -8.33
CA LYS A 142 3.33 -27.76 -8.91
C LYS A 142 3.35 -28.82 -7.83
N TYR A 143 2.67 -29.94 -8.08
CA TYR A 143 2.68 -31.10 -7.21
C TYR A 143 3.56 -32.21 -7.80
N ASN A 144 4.59 -32.64 -7.05
CA ASN A 144 5.55 -33.67 -7.43
C ASN A 144 5.39 -34.99 -6.66
N GLY A 145 4.31 -35.12 -5.87
CA GLY A 145 4.05 -36.30 -5.06
C GLY A 145 3.93 -37.58 -5.88
N LYS A 146 4.59 -38.64 -5.43
CA LYS A 146 4.56 -39.98 -6.04
C LYS A 146 3.45 -40.87 -5.50
N LYS A 147 3.02 -40.60 -4.26
CA LYS A 147 1.94 -41.37 -3.61
C LYS A 147 0.59 -40.96 -4.18
N ILE A 148 -0.24 -41.94 -4.45
CA ILE A 148 -1.65 -41.69 -4.74
C ILE A 148 -2.32 -41.40 -3.39
N ILE A 149 -2.80 -40.19 -3.21
CA ILE A 149 -3.56 -39.76 -2.03
C ILE A 149 -4.98 -39.49 -2.51
N GLU A 150 -5.94 -40.00 -1.76
CA GLU A 150 -7.35 -39.72 -2.02
C GLU A 150 -7.66 -38.28 -1.63
N ASN A 151 -8.25 -37.50 -2.56
CA ASN A 151 -8.59 -36.09 -2.36
C ASN A 151 -7.45 -35.25 -1.79
N PRO A 152 -6.27 -35.19 -2.46
CA PRO A 152 -5.15 -34.41 -1.96
C PRO A 152 -5.45 -32.93 -2.00
N TYR A 153 -5.25 -32.23 -0.89
CA TYR A 153 -5.47 -30.79 -0.78
C TYR A 153 -4.26 -30.06 -0.22
N TYR A 154 -4.16 -28.77 -0.60
CA TYR A 154 -3.13 -27.85 -0.11
C TYR A 154 -3.69 -26.44 0.00
N PHE A 155 -3.81 -25.93 1.20
CA PHE A 155 -4.31 -24.60 1.50
C PHE A 155 -3.20 -23.77 2.13
N PHE A 156 -3.07 -22.53 1.71
CA PHE A 156 -2.07 -21.61 2.22
C PHE A 156 -2.48 -20.16 1.98
N ASP A 157 -1.83 -19.28 2.71
CA ASP A 157 -1.96 -17.85 2.51
C ASP A 157 -0.61 -17.26 2.13
N ILE A 158 -0.58 -16.30 1.19
CA ILE A 158 0.61 -15.53 0.83
C ILE A 158 0.42 -14.15 1.42
N LYS A 159 1.39 -13.70 2.20
CA LYS A 159 1.43 -12.35 2.75
C LYS A 159 2.66 -11.62 2.27
N TYR A 160 2.45 -10.39 1.79
CA TYR A 160 3.49 -9.44 1.44
C TYR A 160 3.62 -8.41 2.54
N ASP A 161 4.83 -8.14 2.96
CA ASP A 161 5.15 -7.00 3.80
C ASP A 161 5.88 -5.96 2.94
N PHE A 162 5.54 -4.69 3.09
CA PHE A 162 6.11 -3.58 2.33
C PHE A 162 6.80 -2.59 3.24
N ASP A 163 7.84 -1.94 2.71
CA ASP A 163 8.48 -0.77 3.32
C ASP A 163 8.35 0.44 2.37
N GLU A 164 8.35 1.62 2.95
CA GLU A 164 8.42 2.89 2.23
C GLU A 164 9.81 3.08 1.62
N VAL A 165 9.87 3.52 0.36
CA VAL A 165 11.11 3.96 -0.28
C VAL A 165 11.10 5.48 -0.32
N VAL A 166 11.88 6.10 0.56
CA VAL A 166 12.16 7.54 0.51
C VAL A 166 13.38 7.74 -0.38
N LEU A 167 13.17 8.36 -1.54
CA LEU A 167 14.25 8.78 -2.45
C LEU A 167 14.83 10.11 -1.99
#